data_e4c62bf170d0a523c25a5da966734f26
#
_entry.id   e4c62bf170d0a523c25a5da966734f26
#
_cell.length_a   1.000
_cell.length_b   1.000
_cell.length_c   1.000
_cell.angle_alpha   90.00
_cell.angle_beta   90.00
_cell.angle_gamma   90.00
#
_symmetry.space_group_name_H-M   'P 1'
#
loop_
_entity.id
_entity.type
_entity.pdbx_description
1 polymer ?
#
loop_
_entity_poly.entity_id
_entity_poly.type
_entity_poly.pdbx_seq_one_letter_code
_entity_poly.pdbx_strand_id
1 'polypeptide(L)'
;MKKLLFPVVLVILASCGGSESKSKTEAPKTADVSKNPDYQKGLELVSKSDCFTCHQIDDKLTGPPYREVANKYAGMPDTIVTHLAGKIISGGSGVWGQIIMTPHPALSQADAEAMVKYVLLLKK
;
A
#
# COMPACT_ATOMS: atom_id res chain seq x y z
N MET A 1 -38.05 44.77 -56.96
CA MET A 1 -37.60 45.65 -55.86
C MET A 1 -38.58 45.50 -54.71
N LYS A 2 -38.33 44.55 -53.83
CA LYS A 2 -39.05 44.35 -52.57
C LYS A 2 -38.09 44.16 -51.45
N LYS A 3 -37.91 45.17 -50.62
CA LYS A 3 -37.11 45.15 -49.40
C LYS A 3 -37.86 44.37 -48.31
N LEU A 4 -37.36 43.18 -47.93
CA LEU A 4 -37.86 42.44 -46.78
C LEU A 4 -37.00 42.80 -45.58
N LEU A 5 -37.56 43.57 -44.68
CA LEU A 5 -37.08 43.89 -43.36
C LEU A 5 -37.36 42.68 -42.46
N PHE A 6 -36.28 41.96 -42.02
CA PHE A 6 -36.39 40.95 -40.99
C PHE A 6 -36.17 41.62 -39.62
N PRO A 7 -37.08 41.43 -38.66
CA PRO A 7 -36.88 41.93 -37.33
C PRO A 7 -35.92 40.96 -36.60
N VAL A 8 -34.83 41.51 -36.05
CA VAL A 8 -33.91 40.83 -35.16
C VAL A 8 -34.62 40.59 -33.83
N VAL A 9 -34.99 39.36 -33.55
CA VAL A 9 -35.49 38.96 -32.24
C VAL A 9 -34.27 38.70 -31.34
N LEU A 10 -34.04 39.59 -30.39
CA LEU A 10 -33.01 39.47 -29.35
C LEU A 10 -33.51 38.49 -28.29
N VAL A 11 -33.08 37.24 -28.36
CA VAL A 11 -33.33 36.26 -27.31
C VAL A 11 -32.27 36.42 -26.21
N ILE A 12 -32.71 37.00 -25.09
CA ILE A 12 -31.90 37.05 -23.87
C ILE A 12 -31.96 35.67 -23.19
N LEU A 13 -30.93 34.86 -23.33
CA LEU A 13 -30.75 33.63 -22.56
C LEU A 13 -30.27 33.99 -21.15
N ALA A 14 -31.18 33.95 -20.20
CA ALA A 14 -30.84 33.98 -18.78
C ALA A 14 -30.08 32.71 -18.44
N SER A 15 -28.75 32.84 -18.27
CA SER A 15 -27.89 31.80 -17.76
C SER A 15 -28.12 31.63 -16.26
N CYS A 16 -28.94 30.62 -15.89
CA CYS A 16 -28.97 30.12 -14.52
C CYS A 16 -27.61 29.49 -14.20
N GLY A 17 -26.81 30.21 -13.45
CA GLY A 17 -25.57 29.66 -12.85
C GLY A 17 -25.91 28.60 -11.83
N GLY A 18 -25.91 27.33 -12.25
CA GLY A 18 -25.88 26.19 -11.37
C GLY A 18 -24.48 26.09 -10.76
N SER A 19 -24.35 26.42 -9.47
CA SER A 19 -23.15 26.18 -8.68
C SER A 19 -23.05 24.66 -8.41
N GLU A 20 -22.40 23.94 -9.32
CA GLU A 20 -21.98 22.58 -9.04
C GLU A 20 -20.85 22.64 -8.02
N SER A 21 -21.22 22.50 -6.74
CA SER A 21 -20.31 22.16 -5.68
C SER A 21 -19.75 20.75 -5.96
N LYS A 22 -18.66 20.67 -6.73
CA LYS A 22 -17.83 19.48 -6.78
C LYS A 22 -17.26 19.25 -5.38
N SER A 23 -17.96 18.44 -4.59
CA SER A 23 -17.39 17.79 -3.44
C SER A 23 -16.24 16.91 -3.95
N LYS A 24 -15.03 17.49 -3.97
CA LYS A 24 -13.80 16.79 -4.16
C LYS A 24 -13.57 15.98 -2.88
N THR A 25 -14.07 14.76 -2.87
CA THR A 25 -13.67 13.77 -1.88
C THR A 25 -12.18 13.54 -2.11
N GLU A 26 -11.39 14.30 -1.37
CA GLU A 26 -9.95 14.12 -1.30
C GLU A 26 -9.74 12.75 -0.66
N ALA A 27 -9.36 11.76 -1.48
CA ALA A 27 -8.88 10.49 -0.97
C ALA A 27 -7.78 10.79 0.07
N PRO A 28 -7.75 10.08 1.22
CA PRO A 28 -6.74 10.33 2.24
C PRO A 28 -5.38 10.21 1.56
N LYS A 29 -4.62 11.31 1.61
CA LYS A 29 -3.26 11.40 1.09
C LYS A 29 -2.45 10.40 1.90
N THR A 30 -2.29 9.19 1.36
CA THR A 30 -1.38 8.19 1.96
C THR A 30 -0.02 8.87 2.01
N ALA A 31 0.46 9.12 3.22
CA ALA A 31 1.79 9.68 3.42
C ALA A 31 2.76 8.81 2.62
N ASP A 32 3.66 9.43 1.89
CA ASP A 32 4.67 8.75 1.09
C ASP A 32 5.55 7.91 2.03
N VAL A 33 5.17 6.65 2.22
CA VAL A 33 5.84 5.72 3.14
C VAL A 33 7.31 5.49 2.77
N SER A 34 7.69 5.79 1.52
CA SER A 34 9.08 5.62 1.07
C SER A 34 10.08 6.51 1.83
N LYS A 35 9.61 7.60 2.43
CA LYS A 35 10.43 8.52 3.25
C LYS A 35 10.54 8.09 4.72
N ASN A 36 9.80 7.07 5.12
CA ASN A 36 9.85 6.55 6.48
C ASN A 36 11.19 5.81 6.69
N PRO A 37 11.98 6.12 7.75
CA PRO A 37 13.24 5.47 8.01
C PRO A 37 13.12 3.96 8.24
N ASP A 38 12.04 3.50 8.88
CA ASP A 38 11.78 2.06 9.06
C ASP A 38 11.51 1.38 7.71
N TYR A 39 10.84 2.07 6.79
CA TYR A 39 10.63 1.57 5.43
C TYR A 39 11.96 1.39 4.69
N GLN A 40 12.82 2.42 4.69
CA GLN A 40 14.08 2.39 3.98
C GLN A 40 15.03 1.33 4.55
N LYS A 41 15.20 1.30 5.87
CA LYS A 41 16.05 0.31 6.55
C LYS A 41 15.55 -1.12 6.31
N GLY A 42 14.26 -1.36 6.49
CA GLY A 42 13.69 -2.70 6.33
C GLY A 42 13.73 -3.17 4.88
N LEU A 43 13.46 -2.30 3.90
CA LEU A 43 13.59 -2.63 2.47
C LEU A 43 15.02 -3.00 2.10
N GLU A 44 16.01 -2.26 2.60
CA GLU A 44 17.42 -2.57 2.35
C GLU A 44 17.77 -3.98 2.85
N LEU A 45 17.36 -4.32 4.08
CA LEU A 45 17.62 -5.64 4.67
C LEU A 45 16.90 -6.76 3.90
N VAL A 46 15.64 -6.58 3.56
CA VAL A 46 14.84 -7.53 2.76
C VAL A 46 15.50 -7.78 1.40
N SER A 47 15.98 -6.72 0.75
CA SER A 47 16.62 -6.82 -0.58
C SER A 47 17.96 -7.57 -0.55
N LYS A 48 18.67 -7.51 0.57
CA LYS A 48 19.97 -8.20 0.75
C LYS A 48 19.83 -9.65 1.21
N SER A 49 18.63 -10.06 1.64
CA SER A 49 18.40 -11.35 2.31
C SER A 49 17.57 -12.33 1.48
N ASP A 50 17.62 -12.22 0.13
CA ASP A 50 16.92 -13.08 -0.86
C ASP A 50 15.42 -13.28 -0.66
N CYS A 51 14.78 -12.51 0.22
CA CYS A 51 13.36 -12.63 0.56
C CYS A 51 12.44 -12.51 -0.67
N PHE A 52 12.80 -11.67 -1.65
CA PHE A 52 12.00 -11.46 -2.87
C PHE A 52 11.99 -12.67 -3.81
N THR A 53 12.81 -13.70 -3.56
CA THR A 53 12.75 -14.97 -4.30
C THR A 53 11.43 -15.70 -4.03
N CYS A 54 10.88 -15.56 -2.82
CA CYS A 54 9.65 -16.24 -2.40
C CYS A 54 8.48 -15.30 -2.15
N HIS A 55 8.73 -14.01 -1.87
CA HIS A 55 7.73 -13.00 -1.58
C HIS A 55 7.78 -11.86 -2.60
N GLN A 56 6.62 -11.36 -2.99
CA GLN A 56 6.49 -10.08 -3.70
C GLN A 56 5.61 -9.12 -2.90
N ILE A 57 5.52 -7.87 -3.34
CA ILE A 57 4.72 -6.88 -2.62
C ILE A 57 3.23 -7.17 -2.78
N ASP A 58 2.77 -7.38 -4.01
CA ASP A 58 1.35 -7.54 -4.34
C ASP A 58 1.00 -8.93 -4.87
N ASP A 59 1.94 -9.64 -5.47
CA ASP A 59 1.69 -10.91 -6.14
C ASP A 59 2.12 -12.10 -5.27
N LYS A 60 1.33 -13.18 -5.36
CA LYS A 60 1.63 -14.44 -4.67
C LYS A 60 2.66 -15.23 -5.47
N LEU A 61 3.77 -15.56 -4.82
CA LEU A 61 4.73 -16.55 -5.31
C LEU A 61 4.67 -17.82 -4.42
N THR A 62 5.82 -18.28 -3.99
CA THR A 62 5.92 -19.40 -3.02
C THR A 62 5.35 -19.00 -1.65
N GLY A 63 5.71 -17.80 -1.18
CA GLY A 63 5.20 -17.21 0.05
C GLY A 63 4.04 -16.24 -0.19
N PRO A 64 3.38 -15.75 0.87
CA PRO A 64 2.34 -14.74 0.78
C PRO A 64 2.89 -13.39 0.30
N PRO A 65 2.08 -12.59 -0.42
CA PRO A 65 2.42 -11.22 -0.74
C PRO A 65 2.62 -10.41 0.54
N TYR A 66 3.61 -9.51 0.56
CA TYR A 66 3.86 -8.67 1.73
C TYR A 66 2.67 -7.80 2.11
N ARG A 67 1.90 -7.34 1.13
CA ARG A 67 0.69 -6.56 1.39
C ARG A 67 -0.40 -7.37 2.08
N GLU A 68 -0.57 -8.64 1.73
CA GLU A 68 -1.50 -9.51 2.45
C GLU A 68 -1.05 -9.72 3.90
N VAL A 69 0.25 -9.91 4.12
CA VAL A 69 0.82 -9.99 5.47
C VAL A 69 0.55 -8.71 6.24
N ALA A 70 0.83 -7.55 5.66
CA ALA A 70 0.59 -6.25 6.27
C ALA A 70 -0.88 -6.06 6.65
N ASN A 71 -1.80 -6.36 5.75
CA ASN A 71 -3.24 -6.21 5.98
C ASN A 71 -3.76 -7.20 7.05
N LYS A 72 -3.26 -8.44 7.04
CA LYS A 72 -3.65 -9.46 8.03
C LYS A 72 -3.30 -9.05 9.45
N TYR A 73 -2.15 -8.42 9.63
CA TYR A 73 -1.64 -8.05 10.95
C TYR A 73 -1.85 -6.56 11.29
N ALA A 74 -2.57 -5.83 10.43
CA ALA A 74 -2.92 -4.43 10.68
C ALA A 74 -3.72 -4.29 11.98
N GLY A 75 -3.33 -3.31 12.81
CA GLY A 75 -4.02 -3.04 14.09
C GLY A 75 -3.73 -4.03 15.22
N MET A 76 -2.88 -5.01 15.00
CA MET A 76 -2.40 -5.86 16.09
C MET A 76 -1.40 -5.11 16.99
N PRO A 77 -1.26 -5.51 18.27
CA PRO A 77 -0.27 -4.92 19.18
C PRO A 77 1.17 -5.02 18.65
N ASP A 78 2.07 -4.16 19.12
CA ASP A 78 3.48 -4.12 18.67
C ASP A 78 4.24 -5.44 18.89
N THR A 79 3.75 -6.31 19.78
CA THR A 79 4.28 -7.68 19.97
C THR A 79 4.24 -8.51 18.70
N ILE A 80 3.41 -8.12 17.72
CA ILE A 80 3.37 -8.80 16.41
C ILE A 80 4.69 -8.67 15.65
N VAL A 81 5.40 -7.55 15.82
CA VAL A 81 6.71 -7.32 15.19
C VAL A 81 7.71 -8.38 15.63
N THR A 82 7.85 -8.59 16.93
CA THR A 82 8.74 -9.60 17.51
C THR A 82 8.32 -11.03 17.13
N HIS A 83 6.99 -11.29 17.11
CA HIS A 83 6.48 -12.59 16.68
C HIS A 83 6.83 -12.91 15.22
N LEU A 84 6.60 -11.97 14.32
CA LEU A 84 6.90 -12.15 12.90
C LEU A 84 8.41 -12.20 12.62
N ALA A 85 9.21 -11.42 13.36
CA ALA A 85 10.67 -11.52 13.32
C ALA A 85 11.16 -12.93 13.70
N GLY A 86 10.55 -13.53 14.72
CA GLY A 86 10.80 -14.93 15.08
C GLY A 86 10.48 -15.90 13.93
N LYS A 87 9.44 -15.62 13.11
CA LYS A 87 9.14 -16.43 11.92
C LYS A 87 10.18 -16.27 10.81
N ILE A 88 10.76 -15.09 10.64
CA ILE A 88 11.87 -14.89 9.70
C ILE A 88 13.09 -15.71 10.15
N ILE A 89 13.46 -15.65 11.43
CA ILE A 89 14.65 -16.32 11.97
C ILE A 89 14.48 -17.85 11.97
N SER A 90 13.32 -18.34 12.43
CA SER A 90 13.09 -19.78 12.66
C SER A 90 12.38 -20.48 11.49
N GLY A 91 11.81 -19.74 10.56
CA GLY A 91 11.01 -20.28 9.47
C GLY A 91 9.70 -20.91 9.94
N GLY A 92 9.20 -21.87 9.16
CA GLY A 92 8.02 -22.65 9.50
C GLY A 92 6.84 -22.45 8.56
N SER A 93 5.74 -23.14 8.83
CA SER A 93 4.48 -23.12 8.05
C SER A 93 3.28 -22.89 8.95
N GLY A 94 2.10 -22.91 8.39
CA GLY A 94 0.82 -22.91 9.13
C GLY A 94 -0.13 -21.78 8.72
N VAL A 95 0.08 -20.56 9.18
CA VAL A 95 -0.85 -19.41 8.96
C VAL A 95 -1.15 -19.17 7.47
N TRP A 96 -0.18 -19.41 6.59
CA TRP A 96 -0.24 -19.20 5.15
C TRP A 96 -0.27 -20.50 4.33
N GLY A 97 -0.53 -21.63 4.98
CA GLY A 97 -0.58 -22.94 4.36
C GLY A 97 0.58 -23.85 4.77
N GLN A 98 0.80 -24.92 3.99
CA GLN A 98 1.76 -25.97 4.32
C GLN A 98 3.16 -25.72 3.76
N ILE A 99 3.33 -24.71 2.90
CA ILE A 99 4.64 -24.38 2.36
C ILE A 99 5.51 -23.82 3.48
N ILE A 100 6.70 -24.42 3.65
CA ILE A 100 7.63 -24.03 4.72
C ILE A 100 8.41 -22.80 4.26
N MET A 101 8.38 -21.75 5.07
CA MET A 101 9.31 -20.62 4.93
C MET A 101 10.69 -21.04 5.42
N THR A 102 11.72 -20.82 4.61
CA THR A 102 13.11 -21.12 4.95
C THR A 102 13.57 -20.25 6.14
N PRO A 103 14.23 -20.83 7.16
CA PRO A 103 14.78 -20.05 8.28
C PRO A 103 15.99 -19.22 7.88
N HIS A 104 16.15 -18.06 8.53
CA HIS A 104 17.28 -17.15 8.37
C HIS A 104 18.01 -16.93 9.70
N PRO A 105 18.65 -17.99 10.26
CA PRO A 105 19.20 -17.93 11.62
C PRO A 105 20.40 -17.00 11.78
N ALA A 106 21.00 -16.54 10.68
CA ALA A 106 22.09 -15.57 10.69
C ALA A 106 21.61 -14.11 10.92
N LEU A 107 20.30 -13.84 10.77
CA LEU A 107 19.74 -12.51 11.03
C LEU A 107 19.65 -12.23 12.53
N SER A 108 20.03 -11.01 12.93
CA SER A 108 19.76 -10.55 14.28
C SER A 108 18.26 -10.31 14.50
N GLN A 109 17.80 -10.40 15.74
CA GLN A 109 16.41 -10.07 16.10
C GLN A 109 16.06 -8.63 15.65
N ALA A 110 16.97 -7.68 15.84
CA ALA A 110 16.75 -6.28 15.47
C ALA A 110 16.62 -6.07 13.95
N ASP A 111 17.39 -6.81 13.14
CA ASP A 111 17.28 -6.73 11.68
C ASP A 111 15.99 -7.38 11.19
N ALA A 112 15.63 -8.54 11.74
CA ALA A 112 14.37 -9.21 11.44
C ALA A 112 13.17 -8.32 11.82
N GLU A 113 13.20 -7.63 12.96
CA GLU A 113 12.17 -6.66 13.36
C GLU A 113 12.09 -5.46 12.42
N ALA A 114 13.23 -4.93 11.94
CA ALA A 114 13.25 -3.87 10.95
C ALA A 114 12.63 -4.32 9.60
N MET A 115 12.90 -5.55 9.16
CA MET A 115 12.24 -6.14 8.00
C MET A 115 10.72 -6.25 8.17
N VAL A 116 10.26 -6.70 9.33
CA VAL A 116 8.82 -6.79 9.65
C VAL A 116 8.17 -5.41 9.62
N LYS A 117 8.79 -4.39 10.21
CA LYS A 117 8.27 -3.01 10.18
C LYS A 117 8.07 -2.52 8.75
N TYR A 118 9.04 -2.75 7.86
CA TYR A 118 8.88 -2.46 6.43
C TYR A 118 7.66 -3.16 5.84
N VAL A 119 7.51 -4.47 6.06
CA VAL A 119 6.38 -5.24 5.55
C VAL A 119 5.06 -4.66 6.06
N LEU A 120 4.94 -4.36 7.35
CA LEU A 120 3.70 -3.84 7.95
C LEU A 120 3.34 -2.42 7.47
N LEU A 121 4.31 -1.62 7.02
CA LEU A 121 4.06 -0.32 6.39
C LEU A 121 3.41 -0.41 5.01
N LEU A 122 3.39 -1.59 4.38
CA LEU A 122 2.81 -1.82 3.05
C LEU A 122 1.28 -1.99 3.07
N LYS A 123 0.62 -1.94 4.24
CA LYS A 123 -0.84 -2.05 4.36
C LYS A 123 -1.56 -1.01 3.48
N LYS A 124 -2.70 -1.40 2.96
CA LYS A 124 -3.66 -0.52 2.24
C LYS A 124 -4.95 -0.39 3.04
#